data_f797eeae102a2b16ee1a179f1c23ec1c
#
_entry.id   f797eeae102a2b16ee1a179f1c23ec1c
#
_cell.length_a   1.000
_cell.length_b   1.000
_cell.length_c   1.000
_cell.angle_alpha   90.00
_cell.angle_beta   90.00
_cell.angle_gamma   90.00
#
_symmetry.space_group_name_H-M   'P 1'
#
loop_
_entity.id
_entity.type
_entity.pdbx_description
1 polymer ?
#
loop_
_entity_poly.entity_id
_entity_poly.type
_entity_poly.pdbx_seq_one_letter_code
_entity_poly.pdbx_strand_id
1 'polypeptide(L)'
;MEKGYSKWRKLDNAALAFPLVTDKNDTRVFRFYCKLKETVDSEILQRALDQTMEKYPLFRAVLRKGLFWFYLERRDIDAFVKEEKRPPCSSLYIPDKKSLLFQVSYYKNRINFEVYHALTDGTGAMNFLSELVQNYLILMHPEADLPRVEHPEEPTPGAQEEDSFSQYYSSDIPKNKEKKQSAVKLKGEKLLHADMQITEVVVPVKETLAKARSYGVSITVLLTAMLLCSIHEEIPKNRQKKPVALMIPVNLRNYFPSQSMGNFFGWIEVGYTFSDETTFQNVLYDVKKQFKEKLVKDKIAMDMNGYVRLEKNPVIRAVPLEIKKYFMMVGANLGSRSITAVYSNIGILRFPEEYQEYIERFGIFASTNSLQLCSCSYEDQMVLGFTSKIPDDSIQKNFMRMLHEEEISYKEETNDFPGCGEQQKKEEKKVLQTFSFLCLAVSVICGMINYLMLETLNWFWFAAAGCLCAWLVVGVAYFKRRNILKNLVWQLLLITVLCVLWDHFIGWKGWSVDFVFPFGALAVLGSVPVIAKVSHLEREEYLYYLLQAAMIGCLPAVFIRIGIIKYTMPSVLCTGISFLVLAGMFIFRKKDTLREFRKKLRM
;
A
#
# COMPACT_ATOMS: atom_id res chain seq x y z
N MET A 1 -6.21 -9.57 27.66
CA MET A 1 -6.69 -9.89 26.29
C MET A 1 -8.07 -9.30 26.16
N GLU A 2 -8.24 -8.25 25.36
CA GLU A 2 -9.56 -7.69 25.05
C GLU A 2 -10.40 -8.76 24.37
N LYS A 3 -11.52 -9.08 24.98
CA LYS A 3 -12.46 -10.09 24.49
C LYS A 3 -13.09 -9.58 23.17
N GLY A 4 -12.85 -10.27 22.07
CA GLY A 4 -13.61 -10.08 20.83
C GLY A 4 -12.82 -9.81 19.55
N TYR A 5 -11.55 -9.39 19.60
CA TYR A 5 -10.75 -9.13 18.38
C TYR A 5 -9.87 -10.32 17.99
N SER A 6 -9.76 -10.57 16.68
CA SER A 6 -8.93 -11.65 16.13
C SER A 6 -7.43 -11.31 16.20
N LYS A 7 -6.57 -12.29 16.49
CA LYS A 7 -5.10 -12.11 16.43
C LYS A 7 -4.60 -11.78 15.03
N TRP A 8 -5.32 -12.15 14.00
CA TRP A 8 -5.06 -11.83 12.60
C TRP A 8 -6.37 -11.83 11.82
N ARG A 9 -6.43 -11.01 10.77
CA ARG A 9 -7.56 -10.96 9.85
C ARG A 9 -7.10 -10.94 8.40
N LYS A 10 -7.98 -11.36 7.51
CA LYS A 10 -7.80 -11.18 6.07
C LYS A 10 -7.90 -9.69 5.74
N LEU A 11 -7.25 -9.29 4.65
CA LEU A 11 -7.58 -8.02 4.02
C LEU A 11 -8.98 -8.14 3.40
N ASP A 12 -9.75 -7.05 3.46
CA ASP A 12 -10.95 -6.92 2.65
C ASP A 12 -10.62 -6.94 1.15
N ASN A 13 -11.63 -7.12 0.31
CA ASN A 13 -11.43 -7.29 -1.13
C ASN A 13 -10.69 -6.11 -1.78
N ALA A 14 -11.05 -4.86 -1.43
CA ALA A 14 -10.39 -3.66 -1.95
C ALA A 14 -8.94 -3.55 -1.48
N ALA A 15 -8.68 -3.87 -0.20
CA ALA A 15 -7.36 -3.82 0.39
C ALA A 15 -6.36 -4.81 -0.22
N LEU A 16 -6.83 -5.91 -0.81
CA LEU A 16 -5.96 -6.92 -1.45
C LEU A 16 -5.10 -6.34 -2.57
N ALA A 17 -5.59 -5.34 -3.28
CA ALA A 17 -4.87 -4.73 -4.39
C ALA A 17 -3.73 -3.82 -3.92
N PHE A 18 -3.88 -3.10 -2.82
CA PHE A 18 -2.93 -2.06 -2.41
C PHE A 18 -1.50 -2.56 -2.22
N PRO A 19 -1.21 -3.65 -1.48
CA PRO A 19 0.16 -4.12 -1.31
C PRO A 19 0.80 -4.63 -2.60
N LEU A 20 0.00 -4.99 -3.59
CA LEU A 20 0.46 -5.50 -4.87
C LEU A 20 0.88 -4.38 -5.83
N VAL A 21 0.22 -3.20 -5.73
CA VAL A 21 0.44 -2.05 -6.62
C VAL A 21 1.19 -0.88 -5.95
N THR A 22 1.44 -0.95 -4.63
CA THR A 22 2.25 0.04 -3.92
C THR A 22 3.69 0.04 -4.43
N ASP A 23 4.18 1.20 -4.78
CA ASP A 23 5.56 1.41 -5.21
C ASP A 23 6.18 2.68 -4.57
N LYS A 24 7.33 3.11 -5.09
CA LYS A 24 8.03 4.30 -4.57
C LYS A 24 7.37 5.61 -4.98
N ASN A 25 6.61 5.60 -6.06
CA ASN A 25 5.99 6.79 -6.63
C ASN A 25 4.58 6.98 -6.08
N ASP A 26 3.87 5.88 -5.80
CA ASP A 26 2.56 5.89 -5.18
C ASP A 26 2.56 4.98 -3.96
N THR A 27 2.63 5.59 -2.81
CA THR A 27 2.75 4.90 -1.52
C THR A 27 1.43 4.32 -1.03
N ARG A 28 0.31 4.68 -1.67
CA ARG A 28 -1.05 4.37 -1.23
C ARG A 28 -1.33 4.82 0.21
N VAL A 29 -0.69 5.90 0.62
CA VAL A 29 -0.93 6.59 1.88
C VAL A 29 -1.78 7.80 1.58
N PHE A 30 -2.78 8.03 2.40
CA PHE A 30 -3.53 9.28 2.39
C PHE A 30 -3.44 9.94 3.76
N ARG A 31 -3.58 11.26 3.77
CA ARG A 31 -3.50 12.10 4.94
C ARG A 31 -4.81 12.82 5.15
N PHE A 32 -5.36 12.68 6.34
CA PHE A 32 -6.26 13.66 6.92
C PHE A 32 -5.49 14.58 7.86
N TYR A 33 -5.91 15.80 8.00
CA TYR A 33 -5.42 16.68 9.05
C TYR A 33 -6.55 17.52 9.66
N CYS A 34 -6.35 17.91 10.91
CA CYS A 34 -7.13 18.91 11.60
C CYS A 34 -6.23 20.13 11.85
N LYS A 35 -6.62 21.30 11.40
CA LYS A 35 -5.96 22.56 11.73
C LYS A 35 -6.73 23.21 12.87
N LEU A 36 -6.04 23.44 13.97
CA LEU A 36 -6.55 24.08 15.16
C LEU A 36 -6.29 25.58 15.11
N LYS A 37 -6.99 26.36 15.93
CA LYS A 37 -6.73 27.79 16.12
C LYS A 37 -5.54 28.05 17.03
N GLU A 38 -5.10 27.06 17.78
CA GLU A 38 -3.98 27.09 18.72
C GLU A 38 -2.86 26.08 18.34
N THR A 39 -1.70 26.22 18.97
CA THR A 39 -0.57 25.30 18.74
C THR A 39 -0.82 23.96 19.42
N VAL A 40 -0.40 22.90 18.76
CA VAL A 40 -0.55 21.52 19.26
C VAL A 40 0.44 21.22 20.39
N ASP A 41 -0.06 20.76 21.52
CA ASP A 41 0.74 20.17 22.59
C ASP A 41 0.98 18.68 22.30
N SER A 42 2.23 18.29 22.19
CA SER A 42 2.62 16.94 21.81
C SER A 42 2.37 15.88 22.90
N GLU A 43 2.45 16.27 24.18
CA GLU A 43 2.21 15.35 25.30
C GLU A 43 0.73 15.07 25.46
N ILE A 44 -0.10 16.10 25.34
CA ILE A 44 -1.56 15.95 25.34
C ILE A 44 -2.01 15.15 24.13
N LEU A 45 -1.42 15.40 22.95
CA LEU A 45 -1.74 14.63 21.75
C LEU A 45 -1.35 13.15 21.88
N GLN A 46 -0.23 12.83 22.57
CA GLN A 46 0.14 11.44 22.85
C GLN A 46 -0.92 10.77 23.76
N ARG A 47 -1.35 11.44 24.82
CA ARG A 47 -2.39 10.92 25.72
C ARG A 47 -3.74 10.71 24.99
N ALA A 48 -4.10 11.65 24.12
CA ALA A 48 -5.28 11.51 23.26
C ALA A 48 -5.18 10.33 22.30
N LEU A 49 -3.98 10.10 21.71
CA LEU A 49 -3.72 8.95 20.85
C LEU A 49 -3.85 7.64 21.61
N ASP A 50 -3.32 7.56 22.83
CA ASP A 50 -3.40 6.36 23.66
C ASP A 50 -4.86 5.99 23.95
N GLN A 51 -5.70 6.98 24.35
CA GLN A 51 -7.16 6.79 24.55
C GLN A 51 -7.86 6.37 23.25
N THR A 52 -7.52 6.99 22.12
CA THR A 52 -8.11 6.64 20.82
C THR A 52 -7.75 5.21 20.41
N MET A 53 -6.54 4.77 20.69
CA MET A 53 -6.07 3.40 20.41
C MET A 53 -6.76 2.33 21.27
N GLU A 54 -7.29 2.67 22.43
CA GLU A 54 -8.12 1.77 23.23
C GLU A 54 -9.45 1.50 22.55
N LYS A 55 -10.07 2.53 21.96
CA LYS A 55 -11.33 2.42 21.22
C LYS A 55 -11.18 1.74 19.85
N TYR A 56 -10.04 1.92 19.21
CA TYR A 56 -9.75 1.38 17.88
C TYR A 56 -8.55 0.42 17.85
N PRO A 57 -8.59 -0.70 18.57
CA PRO A 57 -7.47 -1.65 18.63
C PRO A 57 -7.16 -2.32 17.27
N LEU A 58 -8.09 -2.22 16.32
CA LEU A 58 -7.92 -2.61 14.92
C LEU A 58 -6.70 -1.94 14.25
N PHE A 59 -6.37 -0.71 14.65
CA PHE A 59 -5.24 0.04 14.09
C PHE A 59 -3.88 -0.49 14.58
N ARG A 60 -3.83 -1.30 15.66
CA ARG A 60 -2.62 -2.03 16.09
C ARG A 60 -2.27 -3.20 15.17
N ALA A 61 -2.51 -3.06 13.87
CA ALA A 61 -2.28 -4.10 12.89
C ALA A 61 -1.04 -3.81 12.05
N VAL A 62 -0.29 -4.87 11.75
CA VAL A 62 0.85 -4.86 10.82
C VAL A 62 0.51 -5.72 9.61
N LEU A 63 0.95 -5.29 8.43
CA LEU A 63 0.73 -6.05 7.20
C LEU A 63 1.79 -7.15 7.05
N ARG A 64 1.32 -8.37 6.91
CA ARG A 64 2.17 -9.56 6.76
C ARG A 64 1.97 -10.22 5.40
N LYS A 65 3.07 -10.72 4.87
CA LYS A 65 3.08 -11.43 3.60
C LYS A 65 2.87 -12.93 3.83
N GLY A 66 1.79 -13.49 3.30
CA GLY A 66 1.55 -14.92 3.20
C GLY A 66 2.19 -15.53 1.94
N LEU A 67 1.90 -16.81 1.67
CA LEU A 67 2.32 -17.49 0.44
C LEU A 67 1.45 -17.06 -0.75
N PHE A 68 0.14 -16.96 -0.54
CA PHE A 68 -0.84 -16.65 -1.58
C PHE A 68 -1.43 -15.26 -1.46
N TRP A 69 -1.52 -14.70 -0.23
CA TRP A 69 -2.13 -13.41 0.06
C TRP A 69 -1.41 -12.68 1.18
N PHE A 70 -1.67 -11.36 1.29
CA PHE A 70 -1.35 -10.58 2.48
C PHE A 70 -2.43 -10.78 3.54
N TYR A 71 -2.08 -10.53 4.81
CA TYR A 71 -3.00 -10.52 5.93
C TYR A 71 -2.56 -9.47 6.96
N LEU A 72 -3.50 -8.97 7.75
CA LEU A 72 -3.24 -8.08 8.87
C LEU A 72 -3.07 -8.91 10.14
N GLU A 73 -1.99 -8.68 10.85
CA GLU A 73 -1.69 -9.33 12.12
C GLU A 73 -1.68 -8.28 13.23
N ARG A 74 -2.55 -8.47 14.24
CA ARG A 74 -2.59 -7.59 15.41
C ARG A 74 -1.32 -7.78 16.24
N ARG A 75 -0.68 -6.66 16.59
CA ARG A 75 0.53 -6.61 17.40
C ARG A 75 0.37 -5.59 18.51
N ASP A 76 0.92 -5.91 19.66
CA ASP A 76 1.02 -4.94 20.74
C ASP A 76 2.24 -4.06 20.47
N ILE A 77 2.02 -3.03 19.66
CA ILE A 77 3.02 -2.01 19.28
C ILE A 77 2.43 -0.67 19.67
N ASP A 78 3.17 0.08 20.46
CA ASP A 78 2.78 1.43 20.85
C ASP A 78 2.85 2.38 19.66
N ALA A 79 1.85 3.23 19.56
CA ALA A 79 1.79 4.31 18.57
C ALA A 79 2.35 5.59 19.22
N PHE A 80 3.33 6.21 18.58
CA PHE A 80 3.95 7.43 19.07
C PHE A 80 3.65 8.61 18.15
N VAL A 81 3.22 9.71 18.78
CA VAL A 81 3.12 11.02 18.13
C VAL A 81 4.51 11.50 17.73
N LYS A 82 4.63 12.12 16.58
CA LYS A 82 5.89 12.64 16.04
C LYS A 82 5.71 14.05 15.50
N GLU A 83 6.73 14.87 15.66
CA GLU A 83 6.84 16.08 14.88
C GLU A 83 6.98 15.74 13.38
N GLU A 84 6.31 16.46 12.52
CA GLU A 84 6.36 16.22 11.07
C GLU A 84 7.76 16.60 10.53
N LYS A 85 8.48 15.58 10.04
CA LYS A 85 9.85 15.71 9.49
C LYS A 85 10.02 15.01 8.14
N ARG A 86 8.97 14.44 7.59
CA ARG A 86 8.99 13.72 6.32
C ARG A 86 7.94 14.29 5.38
N PRO A 87 8.19 14.21 4.07
CA PRO A 87 7.17 14.61 3.09
C PRO A 87 5.84 13.94 3.37
N PRO A 88 4.72 14.64 3.19
CA PRO A 88 3.39 14.08 3.33
C PRO A 88 3.20 12.82 2.51
N CYS A 89 2.36 11.92 3.00
CA CYS A 89 2.07 10.63 2.38
C CYS A 89 3.31 9.78 2.09
N SER A 90 4.37 9.93 2.88
CA SER A 90 5.54 9.05 2.83
C SER A 90 5.15 7.61 3.13
N SER A 91 5.91 6.64 2.59
CA SER A 91 5.59 5.22 2.75
C SER A 91 5.55 4.80 4.21
N LEU A 92 4.40 4.30 4.66
CA LEU A 92 4.18 3.66 5.96
C LEU A 92 4.39 2.15 5.88
N TYR A 93 4.04 1.56 4.75
CA TYR A 93 4.28 0.14 4.50
C TYR A 93 5.69 -0.07 3.94
N ILE A 94 6.50 -0.77 4.73
CA ILE A 94 7.85 -1.20 4.34
C ILE A 94 7.84 -2.73 4.34
N PRO A 95 8.03 -3.40 3.20
CA PRO A 95 8.05 -4.86 3.13
C PRO A 95 9.00 -5.47 4.17
N ASP A 96 8.53 -6.53 4.82
CA ASP A 96 9.26 -7.28 5.85
C ASP A 96 9.58 -6.49 7.15
N LYS A 97 9.10 -5.24 7.31
CA LYS A 97 9.17 -4.48 8.56
C LYS A 97 7.84 -4.59 9.32
N LYS A 98 7.93 -4.75 10.63
CA LYS A 98 6.76 -4.72 11.54
C LYS A 98 6.54 -3.26 11.97
N SER A 99 5.86 -2.50 11.16
CA SER A 99 5.47 -1.13 11.49
C SER A 99 3.96 -1.00 11.43
N LEU A 100 3.40 -0.14 12.27
CA LEU A 100 2.03 0.28 12.15
C LEU A 100 1.78 0.88 10.76
N LEU A 101 0.57 0.72 10.28
CA LEU A 101 0.15 1.17 8.95
C LEU A 101 -0.44 2.58 8.98
N PHE A 102 -0.29 3.27 10.09
CA PHE A 102 -0.67 4.67 10.25
C PHE A 102 0.39 5.43 11.03
N GLN A 103 0.31 6.74 11.00
CA GLN A 103 1.14 7.66 11.77
C GLN A 103 0.32 8.89 12.17
N VAL A 104 0.42 9.28 13.43
CA VAL A 104 0.00 10.59 13.92
C VAL A 104 1.23 11.48 14.03
N SER A 105 1.14 12.68 13.46
CA SER A 105 2.18 13.70 13.59
C SER A 105 1.56 15.08 13.78
N TYR A 106 2.36 16.04 14.22
CA TYR A 106 1.93 17.42 14.38
C TYR A 106 2.94 18.40 13.76
N TYR A 107 2.44 19.53 13.34
CA TYR A 107 3.25 20.65 12.90
C TYR A 107 2.54 21.96 13.21
N LYS A 108 3.15 22.80 14.04
CA LYS A 108 2.53 24.05 14.54
C LYS A 108 1.15 23.77 15.15
N ASN A 109 0.09 24.22 14.50
CA ASN A 109 -1.31 24.07 14.93
C ASN A 109 -2.06 22.97 14.15
N ARG A 110 -1.36 22.06 13.49
CA ARG A 110 -1.95 21.02 12.66
C ARG A 110 -1.66 19.63 13.23
N ILE A 111 -2.71 18.85 13.48
CA ILE A 111 -2.66 17.42 13.78
C ILE A 111 -2.81 16.67 12.47
N ASN A 112 -1.84 15.84 12.10
CA ASN A 112 -1.85 15.04 10.89
C ASN A 112 -2.08 13.57 11.23
N PHE A 113 -2.96 12.93 10.49
CA PHE A 113 -3.20 11.49 10.52
C PHE A 113 -2.95 10.92 9.13
N GLU A 114 -1.92 10.11 9.00
CA GLU A 114 -1.57 9.40 7.78
C GLU A 114 -1.87 7.92 7.93
N VAL A 115 -2.46 7.32 6.91
CA VAL A 115 -2.79 5.90 6.95
C VAL A 115 -2.56 5.24 5.59
N TYR A 116 -2.02 4.02 5.64
CA TYR A 116 -1.88 3.16 4.48
C TYR A 116 -3.22 2.54 4.11
N HIS A 117 -3.64 2.71 2.88
CA HIS A 117 -5.00 2.39 2.43
C HIS A 117 -5.41 0.91 2.59
N ALA A 118 -4.44 -0.01 2.77
CA ALA A 118 -4.76 -1.41 3.09
C ALA A 118 -5.30 -1.63 4.52
N LEU A 119 -5.20 -0.63 5.41
CA LEU A 119 -5.71 -0.72 6.78
C LEU A 119 -7.18 -0.35 6.87
N THR A 120 -7.55 0.76 6.23
CA THR A 120 -8.87 1.38 6.31
C THR A 120 -9.14 2.29 5.11
N ASP A 121 -10.39 2.66 4.88
CA ASP A 121 -10.81 3.66 3.90
C ASP A 121 -10.99 5.06 4.53
N GLY A 122 -11.48 6.01 3.71
CA GLY A 122 -11.72 7.37 4.16
C GLY A 122 -12.70 7.47 5.34
N THR A 123 -13.72 6.63 5.39
CA THR A 123 -14.71 6.62 6.49
C THR A 123 -14.07 6.16 7.79
N GLY A 124 -13.35 5.05 7.77
CA GLY A 124 -12.68 4.56 8.98
C GLY A 124 -11.57 5.48 9.47
N ALA A 125 -10.84 6.12 8.54
CA ALA A 125 -9.82 7.11 8.89
C ALA A 125 -10.43 8.40 9.46
N MET A 126 -11.56 8.86 8.94
CA MET A 126 -12.29 10.01 9.43
C MET A 126 -12.79 9.77 10.86
N ASN A 127 -13.36 8.59 11.14
CA ASN A 127 -13.81 8.22 12.48
C ASN A 127 -12.65 8.22 13.48
N PHE A 128 -11.50 7.66 13.10
CA PHE A 128 -10.30 7.65 13.94
C PHE A 128 -9.80 9.07 14.24
N LEU A 129 -9.67 9.93 13.21
CA LEU A 129 -9.22 11.30 13.40
C LEU A 129 -10.21 12.12 14.24
N SER A 130 -11.52 11.97 14.00
CA SER A 130 -12.54 12.68 14.77
C SER A 130 -12.45 12.33 16.26
N GLU A 131 -12.28 11.05 16.61
CA GLU A 131 -12.08 10.62 17.99
C GLU A 131 -10.76 11.16 18.58
N LEU A 132 -9.67 11.14 17.79
CA LEU A 132 -8.38 11.67 18.23
C LEU A 132 -8.46 13.17 18.54
N VAL A 133 -9.08 13.95 17.67
CA VAL A 133 -9.24 15.42 17.84
C VAL A 133 -10.14 15.70 19.03
N GLN A 134 -11.21 14.95 19.18
CA GLN A 134 -12.12 15.08 20.33
C GLN A 134 -11.40 14.79 21.65
N ASN A 135 -10.67 13.65 21.75
CA ASN A 135 -9.91 13.32 22.94
C ASN A 135 -8.82 14.37 23.24
N TYR A 136 -8.16 14.89 22.19
CA TYR A 136 -7.16 15.95 22.32
C TYR A 136 -7.76 17.22 22.92
N LEU A 137 -8.88 17.73 22.37
CA LEU A 137 -9.48 18.98 22.81
C LEU A 137 -10.10 18.86 24.21
N ILE A 138 -10.71 17.73 24.54
CA ILE A 138 -11.21 17.46 25.92
C ILE A 138 -10.06 17.46 26.93
N LEU A 139 -8.91 16.89 26.58
CA LEU A 139 -7.74 16.86 27.45
C LEU A 139 -7.02 18.21 27.54
N MET A 140 -7.08 19.01 26.47
CA MET A 140 -6.45 20.33 26.39
C MET A 140 -7.26 21.38 27.13
N HIS A 141 -8.59 21.30 27.06
CA HIS A 141 -9.54 22.26 27.63
C HIS A 141 -10.54 21.57 28.59
N PRO A 142 -10.07 21.03 29.74
CA PRO A 142 -10.93 20.33 30.69
C PRO A 142 -12.02 21.25 31.30
N GLU A 143 -11.79 22.56 31.31
CA GLU A 143 -12.72 23.58 31.80
C GLU A 143 -13.88 23.87 30.83
N ALA A 144 -13.74 23.53 29.56
CA ALA A 144 -14.76 23.83 28.55
C ALA A 144 -15.90 22.80 28.51
N ASP A 145 -15.78 21.70 29.26
CA ASP A 145 -16.79 20.62 29.36
C ASP A 145 -17.30 20.18 27.96
N LEU A 146 -16.40 19.98 27.03
CA LEU A 146 -16.72 19.67 25.63
C LEU A 146 -17.52 18.37 25.55
N PRO A 147 -18.69 18.37 24.86
CA PRO A 147 -19.52 17.19 24.76
C PRO A 147 -18.83 16.09 23.92
N ARG A 148 -18.92 14.84 24.35
CA ARG A 148 -18.49 13.71 23.54
C ARG A 148 -19.49 13.48 22.41
N VAL A 149 -18.94 13.31 21.19
CA VAL A 149 -19.75 12.88 20.03
C VAL A 149 -20.05 11.40 20.21
N GLU A 150 -21.27 11.09 20.64
CA GLU A 150 -21.72 9.71 20.67
C GLU A 150 -22.04 9.26 19.25
N HIS A 151 -21.34 8.24 18.78
CA HIS A 151 -21.76 7.53 17.58
C HIS A 151 -22.96 6.65 17.96
N PRO A 152 -24.10 6.75 17.25
CA PRO A 152 -25.37 6.11 17.66
C PRO A 152 -25.31 4.61 17.89
N GLU A 153 -24.31 3.94 17.38
CA GLU A 153 -24.01 2.53 17.63
C GLU A 153 -22.50 2.35 17.66
N GLU A 154 -21.92 2.09 18.82
CA GLU A 154 -20.53 1.65 18.89
C GLU A 154 -20.44 0.25 18.23
N PRO A 155 -19.72 0.12 17.09
CA PRO A 155 -19.66 -1.16 16.42
C PRO A 155 -18.95 -2.18 17.31
N THR A 156 -19.55 -3.35 17.44
CA THR A 156 -18.89 -4.46 18.16
C THR A 156 -17.54 -4.80 17.52
N PRO A 157 -16.58 -5.34 18.29
CA PRO A 157 -15.29 -5.72 17.74
C PRO A 157 -15.37 -6.60 16.48
N GLY A 158 -16.33 -7.51 16.43
CA GLY A 158 -16.58 -8.36 15.27
C GLY A 158 -17.07 -7.57 14.05
N ALA A 159 -17.98 -6.61 14.26
CA ALA A 159 -18.51 -5.77 13.19
C ALA A 159 -17.44 -4.83 12.60
N GLN A 160 -16.53 -4.31 13.44
CA GLN A 160 -15.40 -3.50 12.95
C GLN A 160 -14.45 -4.26 12.03
N GLU A 161 -14.26 -5.57 12.28
CA GLU A 161 -13.34 -6.45 11.52
C GLU A 161 -14.00 -7.14 10.33
N GLU A 162 -15.32 -6.99 10.14
CA GLU A 162 -16.09 -7.72 9.14
C GLU A 162 -15.68 -7.35 7.70
N ASP A 163 -15.56 -8.38 6.84
CA ASP A 163 -15.40 -8.20 5.40
C ASP A 163 -16.76 -8.04 4.73
N SER A 164 -17.22 -6.81 4.62
CA SER A 164 -18.52 -6.46 4.04
C SER A 164 -18.66 -6.86 2.57
N PHE A 165 -17.57 -6.96 1.80
CA PHE A 165 -17.62 -7.47 0.44
C PHE A 165 -18.07 -8.92 0.39
N SER A 166 -17.58 -9.75 1.30
CA SER A 166 -17.97 -11.16 1.38
C SER A 166 -19.41 -11.34 1.87
N GLN A 167 -19.89 -10.44 2.74
CA GLN A 167 -21.25 -10.44 3.28
C GLN A 167 -22.29 -10.18 2.19
N TYR A 168 -22.05 -9.20 1.31
CA TYR A 168 -22.99 -8.80 0.26
C TYR A 168 -22.76 -9.48 -1.09
N TYR A 169 -21.85 -10.45 -1.15
CA TYR A 169 -21.59 -11.19 -2.37
C TYR A 169 -22.73 -12.14 -2.71
N SER A 170 -23.20 -12.11 -3.97
CA SER A 170 -24.08 -13.12 -4.55
C SER A 170 -23.55 -13.64 -5.89
N SER A 171 -23.61 -14.97 -6.08
CA SER A 171 -23.25 -15.60 -7.35
C SER A 171 -24.22 -15.27 -8.48
N ASP A 172 -25.46 -14.92 -8.14
CA ASP A 172 -26.59 -14.75 -9.08
C ASP A 172 -26.55 -13.39 -9.80
N ILE A 173 -25.78 -12.44 -9.26
CA ILE A 173 -25.64 -11.13 -9.88
C ILE A 173 -24.79 -11.26 -11.17
N PRO A 174 -25.27 -10.77 -12.33
CA PRO A 174 -24.55 -10.89 -13.59
C PRO A 174 -23.23 -10.12 -13.58
N LYS A 175 -22.33 -10.44 -14.51
CA LYS A 175 -21.08 -9.68 -14.71
C LYS A 175 -21.38 -8.39 -15.48
N ASN A 176 -20.76 -7.29 -15.04
CA ASN A 176 -20.73 -6.08 -15.85
C ASN A 176 -19.90 -6.36 -17.13
N LYS A 177 -20.50 -6.14 -18.31
CA LYS A 177 -19.88 -6.34 -19.63
C LYS A 177 -19.50 -5.02 -20.31
N GLU A 178 -19.61 -3.92 -19.62
CA GLU A 178 -19.31 -2.59 -20.16
C GLU A 178 -17.83 -2.51 -20.60
N LYS A 179 -17.60 -2.17 -21.87
CA LYS A 179 -16.23 -1.98 -22.38
C LYS A 179 -15.74 -0.60 -21.98
N LYS A 180 -14.66 -0.55 -21.25
CA LYS A 180 -14.03 0.70 -20.84
C LYS A 180 -13.24 1.32 -22.00
N GLN A 181 -13.50 2.59 -22.27
CA GLN A 181 -12.79 3.36 -23.28
C GLN A 181 -11.45 3.87 -22.72
N SER A 182 -10.41 3.92 -23.54
CA SER A 182 -9.13 4.50 -23.14
C SER A 182 -9.22 6.02 -23.04
N ALA A 183 -8.86 6.56 -21.87
CA ALA A 183 -8.84 7.99 -21.60
C ALA A 183 -7.50 8.65 -21.93
N VAL A 184 -7.49 9.97 -22.00
CA VAL A 184 -6.26 10.76 -22.10
C VAL A 184 -5.38 10.54 -20.86
N LYS A 185 -4.06 10.49 -21.06
CA LYS A 185 -3.08 10.46 -19.96
C LYS A 185 -2.37 11.79 -19.86
N LEU A 186 -2.28 12.31 -18.65
CA LEU A 186 -1.44 13.45 -18.36
C LEU A 186 0.02 13.06 -18.61
N LYS A 187 0.74 13.88 -19.36
CA LYS A 187 2.15 13.70 -19.68
C LYS A 187 2.93 14.87 -19.10
N GLY A 188 4.10 14.59 -18.61
CA GLY A 188 5.04 15.55 -18.05
C GLY A 188 6.16 14.79 -17.36
N GLU A 189 7.22 15.50 -17.03
CA GLU A 189 8.26 14.99 -16.15
C GLU A 189 7.67 14.81 -14.75
N LYS A 190 7.84 13.61 -14.18
CA LYS A 190 7.25 13.28 -12.89
C LYS A 190 8.23 13.50 -11.76
N LEU A 191 7.74 14.09 -10.68
CA LEU A 191 8.46 14.16 -9.41
C LEU A 191 8.87 12.76 -8.94
N LEU A 192 10.08 12.66 -8.40
CA LEU A 192 10.68 11.39 -8.01
C LEU A 192 10.14 10.91 -6.66
N HIS A 193 10.02 9.60 -6.54
CA HIS A 193 9.68 8.92 -5.29
C HIS A 193 8.31 9.40 -4.71
N ALA A 194 8.24 9.66 -3.41
CA ALA A 194 7.04 10.13 -2.73
C ALA A 194 6.78 11.64 -2.87
N ASP A 195 7.68 12.39 -3.52
CA ASP A 195 7.51 13.82 -3.70
C ASP A 195 6.29 14.11 -4.58
N MET A 196 5.50 15.07 -4.16
CA MET A 196 4.27 15.50 -4.81
C MET A 196 4.17 17.02 -4.71
N GLN A 197 3.58 17.63 -5.71
CA GLN A 197 3.04 18.96 -5.59
C GLN A 197 1.70 18.87 -4.87
N ILE A 198 1.53 19.69 -3.84
CA ILE A 198 0.28 19.78 -3.07
C ILE A 198 -0.20 21.23 -3.19
N THR A 199 -1.44 21.38 -3.62
CA THR A 199 -2.14 22.68 -3.69
C THR A 199 -3.46 22.52 -2.95
N GLU A 200 -3.73 23.36 -1.98
CA GLU A 200 -4.97 23.35 -1.23
C GLU A 200 -5.74 24.65 -1.45
N VAL A 201 -7.01 24.48 -1.77
CA VAL A 201 -7.95 25.59 -2.02
C VAL A 201 -9.13 25.43 -1.07
N VAL A 202 -9.46 26.49 -0.34
CA VAL A 202 -10.61 26.54 0.56
C VAL A 202 -11.72 27.32 -0.12
N VAL A 203 -12.92 26.73 -0.16
CA VAL A 203 -14.13 27.34 -0.73
C VAL A 203 -15.27 27.30 0.29
N PRO A 204 -16.18 28.32 0.32
CA PRO A 204 -17.37 28.29 1.14
C PRO A 204 -18.35 27.21 0.68
N VAL A 205 -18.80 26.37 1.63
CA VAL A 205 -19.76 25.29 1.33
C VAL A 205 -21.09 25.87 0.86
N LYS A 206 -21.56 26.95 1.49
CA LYS A 206 -22.86 27.59 1.17
C LYS A 206 -22.88 28.15 -0.25
N GLU A 207 -21.85 28.87 -0.66
CA GLU A 207 -21.73 29.42 -2.03
C GLU A 207 -21.66 28.28 -3.05
N THR A 208 -20.76 27.31 -2.83
CA THR A 208 -20.60 26.16 -3.73
C THR A 208 -21.89 25.34 -3.86
N LEU A 209 -22.62 25.15 -2.75
CA LEU A 209 -23.90 24.45 -2.74
C LEU A 209 -24.98 25.25 -3.46
N ALA A 210 -25.05 26.57 -3.24
CA ALA A 210 -25.99 27.44 -3.93
C ALA A 210 -25.80 27.40 -5.46
N LYS A 211 -24.53 27.47 -5.91
CA LYS A 211 -24.20 27.35 -7.33
C LYS A 211 -24.53 25.96 -7.89
N ALA A 212 -24.21 24.90 -7.18
CA ALA A 212 -24.58 23.54 -7.61
C ALA A 212 -26.11 23.39 -7.72
N ARG A 213 -26.86 23.93 -6.76
CA ARG A 213 -28.34 23.92 -6.80
C ARG A 213 -28.91 24.73 -7.94
N SER A 214 -28.31 25.85 -8.32
CA SER A 214 -28.77 26.66 -9.49
C SER A 214 -28.71 25.86 -10.78
N TYR A 215 -27.77 24.93 -10.91
CA TYR A 215 -27.68 23.97 -12.01
C TYR A 215 -28.49 22.68 -11.77
N GLY A 216 -29.11 22.53 -10.60
CA GLY A 216 -29.86 21.32 -10.22
C GLY A 216 -28.96 20.09 -10.09
N VAL A 217 -27.73 20.25 -9.60
CA VAL A 217 -26.73 19.19 -9.40
C VAL A 217 -26.21 19.15 -7.97
N SER A 218 -25.47 18.09 -7.60
CA SER A 218 -24.71 18.03 -6.34
C SER A 218 -23.36 18.73 -6.49
N ILE A 219 -22.76 19.12 -5.37
CA ILE A 219 -21.40 19.69 -5.32
C ILE A 219 -20.41 18.75 -6.04
N THR A 220 -20.50 17.44 -5.78
CA THR A 220 -19.60 16.46 -6.41
C THR A 220 -19.72 16.48 -7.94
N VAL A 221 -20.92 16.59 -8.49
CA VAL A 221 -21.15 16.69 -9.94
C VAL A 221 -20.57 17.98 -10.49
N LEU A 222 -20.79 19.12 -9.82
CA LEU A 222 -20.25 20.42 -10.21
C LEU A 222 -18.72 20.39 -10.27
N LEU A 223 -18.06 20.00 -9.18
CA LEU A 223 -16.61 19.94 -9.11
C LEU A 223 -16.01 18.89 -10.06
N THR A 224 -16.72 17.78 -10.34
CA THR A 224 -16.32 16.81 -11.37
C THR A 224 -16.29 17.44 -12.75
N ALA A 225 -17.33 18.20 -13.13
CA ALA A 225 -17.40 18.88 -14.42
C ALA A 225 -16.30 19.96 -14.55
N MET A 226 -16.07 20.76 -13.49
CA MET A 226 -15.01 21.75 -13.46
C MET A 226 -13.63 21.09 -13.63
N LEU A 227 -13.36 19.99 -12.93
CA LEU A 227 -12.07 19.30 -13.05
C LEU A 227 -11.87 18.68 -14.44
N LEU A 228 -12.91 18.14 -15.07
CA LEU A 228 -12.83 17.65 -16.45
C LEU A 228 -12.47 18.76 -17.43
N CYS A 229 -13.09 19.94 -17.33
CA CYS A 229 -12.79 21.11 -18.15
C CYS A 229 -11.37 21.62 -17.90
N SER A 230 -10.97 21.78 -16.64
CA SER A 230 -9.63 22.24 -16.26
C SER A 230 -8.51 21.34 -16.78
N ILE A 231 -8.74 20.02 -16.79
CA ILE A 231 -7.81 19.06 -17.38
C ILE A 231 -7.80 19.18 -18.89
N HIS A 232 -8.96 19.34 -19.51
CA HIS A 232 -9.08 19.41 -20.98
C HIS A 232 -8.25 20.55 -21.56
N GLU A 233 -8.23 21.70 -20.93
CA GLU A 233 -7.48 22.88 -21.36
C GLU A 233 -5.97 22.63 -21.50
N GLU A 234 -5.42 21.74 -20.66
CA GLU A 234 -4.00 21.37 -20.70
C GLU A 234 -3.69 20.22 -21.67
N ILE A 235 -4.71 19.70 -22.38
CA ILE A 235 -4.51 18.61 -23.33
C ILE A 235 -4.20 19.16 -24.72
N PRO A 236 -3.03 18.82 -25.30
CA PRO A 236 -2.70 19.21 -26.66
C PRO A 236 -3.75 18.75 -27.66
N LYS A 237 -4.09 19.61 -28.64
CA LYS A 237 -5.16 19.37 -29.66
C LYS A 237 -5.07 18.00 -30.34
N ASN A 238 -3.87 17.50 -30.62
CA ASN A 238 -3.66 16.19 -31.26
C ASN A 238 -4.08 14.99 -30.38
N ARG A 239 -4.37 15.18 -29.09
CA ARG A 239 -4.80 14.13 -28.13
C ARG A 239 -6.24 14.28 -27.66
N GLN A 240 -6.93 15.32 -28.02
CA GLN A 240 -8.30 15.61 -27.59
C GLN A 240 -9.35 14.63 -28.16
N LYS A 241 -8.97 13.73 -29.06
CA LYS A 241 -9.84 12.66 -29.60
C LYS A 241 -10.27 11.61 -28.57
N LYS A 242 -9.60 11.53 -27.43
CA LYS A 242 -9.92 10.61 -26.34
C LYS A 242 -10.64 11.35 -25.22
N PRO A 243 -11.53 10.68 -24.46
CA PRO A 243 -12.19 11.31 -23.32
C PRO A 243 -11.18 11.67 -22.22
N VAL A 244 -11.46 12.77 -21.53
CA VAL A 244 -10.95 13.00 -20.18
C VAL A 244 -11.86 12.23 -19.23
N ALA A 245 -11.34 11.40 -18.36
CA ALA A 245 -12.14 10.58 -17.47
C ALA A 245 -11.58 10.59 -16.05
N LEU A 246 -12.47 10.73 -15.08
CA LEU A 246 -12.18 10.72 -13.66
C LEU A 246 -12.68 9.42 -13.04
N MET A 247 -11.89 8.88 -12.12
CA MET A 247 -12.33 7.84 -11.19
C MET A 247 -12.90 8.53 -9.94
N ILE A 248 -14.15 8.24 -9.63
CA ILE A 248 -14.87 8.78 -8.49
C ILE A 248 -15.12 7.64 -7.50
N PRO A 249 -14.41 7.55 -6.36
CA PRO A 249 -14.71 6.60 -5.31
C PRO A 249 -16.11 6.80 -4.74
N VAL A 250 -16.77 5.69 -4.40
CA VAL A 250 -18.13 5.65 -3.86
C VAL A 250 -18.14 4.86 -2.57
N ASN A 251 -18.64 5.45 -1.49
CA ASN A 251 -18.83 4.74 -0.23
C ASN A 251 -19.97 3.73 -0.36
N LEU A 252 -19.63 2.45 -0.34
CA LEU A 252 -20.62 1.37 -0.49
C LEU A 252 -21.56 1.26 0.71
N ARG A 253 -21.20 1.82 1.88
CA ARG A 253 -22.08 1.85 3.07
C ARG A 253 -23.38 2.60 2.82
N ASN A 254 -23.39 3.51 1.84
CA ASN A 254 -24.62 4.20 1.42
C ASN A 254 -25.63 3.28 0.71
N TYR A 255 -25.20 2.14 0.21
CA TYR A 255 -26.01 1.17 -0.55
C TYR A 255 -26.17 -0.16 0.19
N PHE A 256 -25.17 -0.52 0.97
CA PHE A 256 -25.05 -1.77 1.72
C PHE A 256 -24.61 -1.44 3.16
N PRO A 257 -25.54 -1.41 4.13
CA PRO A 257 -25.21 -1.04 5.51
C PRO A 257 -24.06 -1.87 6.08
N SER A 258 -23.06 -1.22 6.65
CA SER A 258 -21.90 -1.88 7.26
C SER A 258 -21.28 -0.99 8.33
N GLN A 259 -20.89 -1.61 9.44
CA GLN A 259 -20.14 -1.00 10.54
C GLN A 259 -18.64 -1.29 10.47
N SER A 260 -18.17 -1.93 9.39
CA SER A 260 -16.76 -2.26 9.19
C SER A 260 -15.90 -1.00 9.15
N MET A 261 -14.78 -1.03 9.87
CA MET A 261 -13.73 0.00 9.82
C MET A 261 -12.69 -0.29 8.72
N GLY A 262 -12.82 -1.42 8.02
CA GLY A 262 -12.02 -1.77 6.85
C GLY A 262 -12.45 -1.02 5.59
N ASN A 263 -11.87 -1.38 4.45
CA ASN A 263 -12.24 -0.79 3.17
C ASN A 263 -13.57 -1.36 2.69
N PHE A 264 -14.53 -0.46 2.46
CA PHE A 264 -15.80 -0.82 1.84
C PHE A 264 -16.24 0.29 0.88
N PHE A 265 -15.51 0.40 -0.22
CA PHE A 265 -15.78 1.36 -1.28
C PHE A 265 -15.70 0.71 -2.66
N GLY A 266 -16.41 1.29 -3.62
CA GLY A 266 -16.29 1.04 -5.05
C GLY A 266 -15.90 2.32 -5.77
N TRP A 267 -16.02 2.35 -7.08
CA TRP A 267 -15.85 3.57 -7.87
C TRP A 267 -16.67 3.54 -9.15
N ILE A 268 -16.97 4.72 -9.65
CA ILE A 268 -17.49 4.93 -10.99
C ILE A 268 -16.45 5.68 -11.82
N GLU A 269 -16.47 5.49 -13.13
CA GLU A 269 -15.67 6.26 -14.08
C GLU A 269 -16.59 7.23 -14.79
N VAL A 270 -16.30 8.53 -14.71
CA VAL A 270 -17.06 9.61 -15.33
C VAL A 270 -16.15 10.36 -16.28
N GLY A 271 -16.53 10.49 -17.53
CA GLY A 271 -15.67 11.11 -18.53
C GLY A 271 -16.44 11.84 -19.61
N TYR A 272 -15.76 12.73 -20.31
CA TYR A 272 -16.31 13.51 -21.41
C TYR A 272 -15.33 13.60 -22.57
N THR A 273 -15.85 13.49 -23.81
CA THR A 273 -15.07 13.71 -25.03
C THR A 273 -15.38 15.10 -25.57
N PHE A 274 -14.38 15.97 -25.50
CA PHE A 274 -14.52 17.37 -25.87
C PHE A 274 -14.45 17.57 -27.38
N SER A 275 -15.18 18.59 -27.87
CA SER A 275 -15.12 19.11 -29.23
C SER A 275 -14.99 20.64 -29.18
N ASP A 276 -14.71 21.28 -30.32
CA ASP A 276 -14.55 22.74 -30.38
C ASP A 276 -15.82 23.51 -29.98
N GLU A 277 -16.99 22.86 -30.03
CA GLU A 277 -18.29 23.46 -29.67
C GLU A 277 -18.73 23.14 -28.23
N THR A 278 -17.89 22.44 -27.44
CA THR A 278 -18.24 22.02 -26.09
C THR A 278 -18.32 23.21 -25.14
N THR A 279 -19.45 23.37 -24.45
CA THR A 279 -19.65 24.34 -23.38
C THR A 279 -19.58 23.65 -22.01
N PHE A 280 -19.29 24.42 -20.94
CA PHE A 280 -19.35 23.90 -19.58
C PHE A 280 -20.68 23.23 -19.23
N GLN A 281 -21.80 23.83 -19.70
CA GLN A 281 -23.14 23.28 -19.47
C GLN A 281 -23.35 21.91 -20.13
N ASN A 282 -22.75 21.68 -21.32
CA ASN A 282 -22.81 20.37 -21.99
C ASN A 282 -22.07 19.32 -21.12
N VAL A 283 -20.88 19.64 -20.60
CA VAL A 283 -20.12 18.76 -19.72
C VAL A 283 -20.89 18.47 -18.45
N LEU A 284 -21.43 19.51 -17.81
CA LEU A 284 -22.18 19.38 -16.55
C LEU A 284 -23.42 18.51 -16.70
N TYR A 285 -24.16 18.69 -17.79
CA TYR A 285 -25.35 17.88 -18.11
C TYR A 285 -25.00 16.40 -18.29
N ASP A 286 -23.94 16.12 -19.04
CA ASP A 286 -23.51 14.73 -19.30
C ASP A 286 -22.96 14.08 -18.04
N VAL A 287 -22.17 14.79 -17.24
CA VAL A 287 -21.69 14.33 -15.92
C VAL A 287 -22.87 13.98 -15.01
N LYS A 288 -23.87 14.86 -14.89
CA LYS A 288 -25.10 14.62 -14.13
C LYS A 288 -25.80 13.34 -14.59
N LYS A 289 -25.93 13.13 -15.90
CA LYS A 289 -26.53 11.94 -16.49
C LYS A 289 -25.73 10.68 -16.11
N GLN A 290 -24.41 10.70 -16.27
CA GLN A 290 -23.54 9.56 -15.92
C GLN A 290 -23.62 9.21 -14.42
N PHE A 291 -23.64 10.20 -13.52
CA PHE A 291 -23.83 9.96 -12.08
C PHE A 291 -25.16 9.27 -11.82
N LYS A 292 -26.25 9.77 -12.39
CA LYS A 292 -27.58 9.18 -12.23
C LYS A 292 -27.65 7.73 -12.74
N GLU A 293 -26.98 7.44 -13.87
CA GLU A 293 -27.00 6.11 -14.48
C GLU A 293 -26.09 5.11 -13.79
N LYS A 294 -24.96 5.57 -13.20
CA LYS A 294 -23.93 4.69 -12.61
C LYS A 294 -24.11 4.47 -11.11
N LEU A 295 -24.67 5.44 -10.38
CA LEU A 295 -24.93 5.33 -8.95
C LEU A 295 -26.28 4.63 -8.64
N VAL A 296 -26.57 3.56 -9.37
CA VAL A 296 -27.72 2.68 -9.12
C VAL A 296 -27.24 1.44 -8.37
N LYS A 297 -27.98 1.04 -7.31
CA LYS A 297 -27.63 -0.07 -6.44
C LYS A 297 -27.26 -1.35 -7.20
N ASP A 298 -28.02 -1.68 -8.24
CA ASP A 298 -27.79 -2.91 -9.03
C ASP A 298 -26.48 -2.85 -9.83
N LYS A 299 -26.13 -1.69 -10.42
CA LYS A 299 -24.84 -1.53 -11.12
C LYS A 299 -23.66 -1.60 -10.15
N ILE A 300 -23.77 -0.93 -9.02
CA ILE A 300 -22.74 -0.97 -7.95
C ILE A 300 -22.59 -2.42 -7.44
N ALA A 301 -23.70 -3.15 -7.26
CA ALA A 301 -23.67 -4.56 -6.88
C ALA A 301 -22.96 -5.43 -7.92
N MET A 302 -23.19 -5.20 -9.23
CA MET A 302 -22.50 -5.93 -10.29
C MET A 302 -20.98 -5.72 -10.25
N ASP A 303 -20.54 -4.47 -10.09
CA ASP A 303 -19.12 -4.14 -10.04
C ASP A 303 -18.47 -4.74 -8.78
N MET A 304 -19.08 -4.57 -7.61
CA MET A 304 -18.64 -5.16 -6.36
C MET A 304 -18.49 -6.68 -6.46
N ASN A 305 -19.52 -7.36 -6.99
CA ASN A 305 -19.49 -8.81 -7.18
C ASN A 305 -18.42 -9.25 -8.18
N GLY A 306 -18.10 -8.42 -9.17
CA GLY A 306 -17.02 -8.65 -10.13
C GLY A 306 -15.67 -8.81 -9.43
N TYR A 307 -15.36 -7.92 -8.48
CA TYR A 307 -14.10 -7.98 -7.71
C TYR A 307 -14.04 -9.18 -6.77
N VAL A 308 -15.13 -9.48 -6.06
CA VAL A 308 -15.20 -10.64 -5.15
C VAL A 308 -15.07 -11.96 -5.92
N ARG A 309 -15.63 -12.07 -7.13
CA ARG A 309 -15.46 -13.26 -7.98
C ARG A 309 -14.01 -13.53 -8.35
N LEU A 310 -13.21 -12.49 -8.61
CA LEU A 310 -11.79 -12.66 -8.86
C LEU A 310 -11.07 -13.24 -7.64
N GLU A 311 -11.40 -12.77 -6.46
CA GLU A 311 -10.84 -13.31 -5.21
C GLU A 311 -11.27 -14.75 -4.94
N LYS A 312 -12.54 -15.08 -5.19
CA LYS A 312 -13.09 -16.43 -4.94
C LYS A 312 -12.67 -17.45 -6.00
N ASN A 313 -12.08 -17.03 -7.12
CA ASN A 313 -11.62 -17.95 -8.16
C ASN A 313 -10.52 -18.89 -7.64
N PRO A 314 -10.73 -20.23 -7.67
CA PRO A 314 -9.79 -21.19 -7.09
C PRO A 314 -8.43 -21.17 -7.78
N VAL A 315 -8.37 -20.92 -9.08
CA VAL A 315 -7.11 -20.82 -9.83
C VAL A 315 -6.31 -19.62 -9.35
N ILE A 316 -6.94 -18.44 -9.24
CA ILE A 316 -6.29 -17.21 -8.74
C ILE A 316 -5.86 -17.40 -7.28
N ARG A 317 -6.65 -18.12 -6.47
CA ARG A 317 -6.29 -18.39 -5.07
C ARG A 317 -5.02 -19.25 -4.96
N ALA A 318 -4.84 -20.24 -5.81
CA ALA A 318 -3.70 -21.15 -5.81
C ALA A 318 -2.40 -20.54 -6.37
N VAL A 319 -2.46 -19.41 -7.08
CA VAL A 319 -1.26 -18.73 -7.63
C VAL A 319 -0.43 -18.12 -6.48
N PRO A 320 0.89 -18.42 -6.38
CA PRO A 320 1.78 -17.78 -5.41
C PRO A 320 1.79 -16.27 -5.53
N LEU A 321 1.93 -15.57 -4.40
CA LEU A 321 1.82 -14.11 -4.30
C LEU A 321 2.82 -13.36 -5.20
N GLU A 322 4.02 -13.88 -5.39
CA GLU A 322 5.03 -13.23 -6.26
C GLU A 322 4.61 -13.23 -7.73
N ILE A 323 4.03 -14.33 -8.19
CA ILE A 323 3.49 -14.46 -9.55
C ILE A 323 2.23 -13.59 -9.67
N LYS A 324 1.35 -13.66 -8.68
CA LYS A 324 0.12 -12.85 -8.61
C LYS A 324 0.41 -11.35 -8.68
N LYS A 325 1.46 -10.89 -7.99
CA LYS A 325 1.90 -9.49 -8.03
C LYS A 325 2.15 -9.01 -9.45
N TYR A 326 2.87 -9.81 -10.24
CA TYR A 326 3.16 -9.44 -11.64
C TYR A 326 1.88 -9.27 -12.46
N PHE A 327 0.96 -10.24 -12.40
CA PHE A 327 -0.31 -10.17 -13.12
C PHE A 327 -1.20 -9.02 -12.63
N MET A 328 -1.21 -8.75 -11.33
CA MET A 328 -1.97 -7.62 -10.77
C MET A 328 -1.40 -6.27 -11.20
N MET A 329 -0.07 -6.13 -11.28
CA MET A 329 0.55 -4.91 -11.83
C MET A 329 0.18 -4.67 -13.30
N VAL A 330 0.21 -5.73 -14.13
CA VAL A 330 -0.23 -5.64 -15.53
C VAL A 330 -1.71 -5.29 -15.60
N GLY A 331 -2.57 -5.94 -14.81
CA GLY A 331 -3.99 -5.66 -14.73
C GLY A 331 -4.30 -4.22 -14.28
N ALA A 332 -3.60 -3.73 -13.26
CA ALA A 332 -3.72 -2.35 -12.78
C ALA A 332 -3.31 -1.33 -13.85
N ASN A 333 -2.22 -1.60 -14.58
CA ASN A 333 -1.78 -0.75 -15.69
C ASN A 333 -2.79 -0.73 -16.86
N LEU A 334 -3.42 -1.88 -17.14
CA LEU A 334 -4.49 -1.95 -18.15
C LEU A 334 -5.74 -1.21 -17.67
N GLY A 335 -6.18 -1.44 -16.44
CA GLY A 335 -7.33 -0.77 -15.84
C GLY A 335 -7.15 0.75 -15.73
N SER A 336 -5.94 1.19 -15.39
CA SER A 336 -5.66 2.62 -15.32
C SER A 336 -5.76 3.35 -16.66
N ARG A 337 -5.77 2.63 -17.81
CA ARG A 337 -5.85 3.26 -19.13
C ARG A 337 -7.16 4.03 -19.37
N SER A 338 -8.23 3.70 -18.68
CA SER A 338 -9.52 4.38 -18.75
C SER A 338 -9.64 5.61 -17.86
N ILE A 339 -8.61 5.95 -17.06
CA ILE A 339 -8.67 7.00 -16.03
C ILE A 339 -7.59 8.04 -16.32
N THR A 340 -7.96 9.33 -16.34
CA THR A 340 -7.03 10.47 -16.44
C THR A 340 -6.56 10.92 -15.06
N ALA A 341 -7.50 11.14 -14.13
CA ALA A 341 -7.27 11.61 -12.77
C ALA A 341 -8.29 10.99 -11.80
N VAL A 342 -8.12 11.27 -10.50
CA VAL A 342 -9.02 10.79 -9.45
C VAL A 342 -9.65 11.99 -8.75
N TYR A 343 -10.95 11.94 -8.47
CA TYR A 343 -11.61 12.88 -7.58
C TYR A 343 -12.34 12.13 -6.47
N SER A 344 -11.96 12.39 -5.23
CA SER A 344 -12.52 11.75 -4.02
C SER A 344 -13.19 12.80 -3.14
N ASN A 345 -14.50 12.70 -2.95
CA ASN A 345 -15.23 13.50 -2.00
C ASN A 345 -15.54 12.66 -0.74
N ILE A 346 -14.96 13.04 0.39
CA ILE A 346 -15.15 12.33 1.66
C ILE A 346 -16.45 12.76 2.36
N GLY A 347 -16.95 13.97 2.06
CA GLY A 347 -18.14 14.52 2.67
C GLY A 347 -17.83 15.46 3.83
N ILE A 348 -18.75 15.50 4.81
CA ILE A 348 -18.76 16.49 5.88
C ILE A 348 -18.29 15.83 7.19
N LEU A 349 -17.29 16.42 7.84
CA LEU A 349 -16.95 16.14 9.23
C LEU A 349 -17.86 16.97 10.14
N ARG A 350 -18.45 16.31 11.11
CA ARG A 350 -19.39 16.95 12.03
C ARG A 350 -18.87 16.86 13.45
N PHE A 351 -18.86 18.00 14.12
CA PHE A 351 -18.58 18.14 15.53
C PHE A 351 -19.70 18.98 16.16
N PRO A 352 -19.94 18.88 17.47
CA PRO A 352 -20.78 19.81 18.22
C PRO A 352 -20.29 21.26 18.06
N GLU A 353 -21.19 22.20 18.24
CA GLU A 353 -20.94 23.64 18.01
C GLU A 353 -19.81 24.17 18.89
N GLU A 354 -19.65 23.65 20.10
CA GLU A 354 -18.63 24.02 21.07
C GLU A 354 -17.19 23.81 20.55
N TYR A 355 -17.02 22.86 19.63
CA TYR A 355 -15.71 22.61 19.01
C TYR A 355 -15.28 23.67 17.98
N GLN A 356 -16.21 24.50 17.50
CA GLN A 356 -15.92 25.55 16.53
C GLN A 356 -14.97 26.60 17.08
N GLU A 357 -14.90 26.77 18.39
CA GLU A 357 -13.96 27.70 19.03
C GLU A 357 -12.51 27.25 18.85
N TYR A 358 -12.24 25.96 18.74
CA TYR A 358 -10.89 25.38 18.72
C TYR A 358 -10.47 24.88 17.34
N ILE A 359 -11.40 24.38 16.53
CA ILE A 359 -11.11 23.83 15.21
C ILE A 359 -11.23 24.92 14.15
N GLU A 360 -10.17 25.09 13.34
CA GLU A 360 -10.21 25.97 12.18
C GLU A 360 -10.82 25.23 10.97
N ARG A 361 -10.26 24.07 10.59
CA ARG A 361 -10.72 23.27 9.46
C ARG A 361 -10.11 21.87 9.41
N PHE A 362 -10.66 21.03 8.57
CA PHE A 362 -10.08 19.74 8.18
C PHE A 362 -9.65 19.77 6.72
N GLY A 363 -8.64 18.96 6.39
CA GLY A 363 -8.22 18.75 5.02
C GLY A 363 -7.81 17.31 4.75
N ILE A 364 -7.76 16.96 3.47
CA ILE A 364 -7.39 15.62 3.01
C ILE A 364 -6.66 15.68 1.68
N PHE A 365 -5.65 14.85 1.54
CA PHE A 365 -5.01 14.54 0.27
C PHE A 365 -4.36 13.15 0.30
N ALA A 366 -4.04 12.61 -0.86
CA ALA A 366 -3.51 11.26 -0.97
C ALA A 366 -2.32 11.18 -1.92
N SER A 367 -1.47 10.17 -1.73
CA SER A 367 -0.42 9.88 -2.71
C SER A 367 -1.05 9.46 -4.05
N THR A 368 -0.41 9.87 -5.13
CA THR A 368 -0.89 9.60 -6.50
C THR A 368 0.26 9.34 -7.46
N ASN A 369 -0.02 8.71 -8.58
CA ASN A 369 0.89 8.55 -9.73
C ASN A 369 0.64 9.57 -10.85
N SER A 370 -0.39 10.40 -10.73
CA SER A 370 -0.80 11.37 -11.74
C SER A 370 -1.33 12.63 -11.07
N LEU A 371 -2.63 12.88 -11.17
CA LEU A 371 -3.35 13.97 -10.53
C LEU A 371 -4.50 13.38 -9.70
N GLN A 372 -4.67 13.88 -8.50
CA GLN A 372 -5.80 13.56 -7.64
C GLN A 372 -6.32 14.82 -6.96
N LEU A 373 -7.63 14.94 -6.88
CA LEU A 373 -8.35 15.92 -6.07
C LEU A 373 -9.05 15.15 -4.95
N CYS A 374 -8.89 15.62 -3.71
CA CYS A 374 -9.68 15.18 -2.57
C CYS A 374 -10.43 16.37 -1.98
N SER A 375 -11.66 16.14 -1.52
CA SER A 375 -12.42 17.19 -0.83
C SER A 375 -13.03 16.66 0.47
N CYS A 376 -13.04 17.52 1.49
CA CYS A 376 -13.78 17.32 2.74
C CYS A 376 -14.28 18.68 3.23
N SER A 377 -15.35 18.65 4.02
CA SER A 377 -15.98 19.87 4.54
C SER A 377 -16.09 19.82 6.05
N TYR A 378 -15.90 20.96 6.67
CA TYR A 378 -16.19 21.22 8.09
C TYR A 378 -16.82 22.60 8.17
N GLU A 379 -17.99 22.68 8.81
CA GLU A 379 -18.80 23.90 8.84
C GLU A 379 -19.00 24.50 7.43
N ASP A 380 -18.73 25.78 7.24
CA ASP A 380 -18.84 26.45 5.94
C ASP A 380 -17.54 26.44 5.12
N GLN A 381 -16.58 25.63 5.50
CA GLN A 381 -15.32 25.49 4.79
C GLN A 381 -15.20 24.12 4.12
N MET A 382 -14.99 24.11 2.82
CA MET A 382 -14.61 22.91 2.08
C MET A 382 -13.18 23.05 1.57
N VAL A 383 -12.32 22.11 1.95
CA VAL A 383 -10.94 22.03 1.49
C VAL A 383 -10.87 21.13 0.27
N LEU A 384 -10.28 21.66 -0.79
CA LEU A 384 -9.97 21.00 -2.05
C LEU A 384 -8.46 20.74 -2.10
N GLY A 385 -8.04 19.53 -1.78
CA GLY A 385 -6.64 19.13 -1.76
C GLY A 385 -6.22 18.47 -3.08
N PHE A 386 -5.45 19.18 -3.88
CA PHE A 386 -4.84 18.64 -5.09
C PHE A 386 -3.50 18.02 -4.77
N THR A 387 -3.25 16.83 -5.30
CA THR A 387 -1.92 16.22 -5.34
C THR A 387 -1.55 15.88 -6.77
N SER A 388 -0.35 16.22 -7.19
CA SER A 388 0.15 15.99 -8.54
C SER A 388 1.56 15.41 -8.52
N LYS A 389 1.82 14.46 -9.43
CA LYS A 389 3.18 14.00 -9.75
C LYS A 389 3.87 14.87 -10.80
N ILE A 390 3.11 15.69 -11.49
CA ILE A 390 3.63 16.64 -12.47
C ILE A 390 3.80 17.98 -11.74
N PRO A 391 4.98 18.59 -11.79
CA PRO A 391 5.23 19.85 -11.07
C PRO A 391 4.49 21.07 -11.64
N ASP A 392 3.88 20.93 -12.81
CA ASP A 392 3.03 21.94 -13.43
C ASP A 392 1.69 22.08 -12.70
N ASP A 393 1.31 23.29 -12.34
CA ASP A 393 0.09 23.65 -11.61
C ASP A 393 -1.00 24.27 -12.50
N SER A 394 -0.84 24.20 -13.82
CA SER A 394 -1.78 24.82 -14.78
C SER A 394 -3.22 24.31 -14.62
N ILE A 395 -3.38 22.98 -14.37
CA ILE A 395 -4.71 22.39 -14.13
C ILE A 395 -5.36 22.99 -12.87
N GLN A 396 -4.61 23.14 -11.79
CA GLN A 396 -5.09 23.74 -10.55
C GLN A 396 -5.47 25.21 -10.75
N LYS A 397 -4.67 25.97 -11.51
CA LYS A 397 -4.96 27.37 -11.86
C LYS A 397 -6.20 27.49 -12.74
N ASN A 398 -6.36 26.61 -13.72
CA ASN A 398 -7.57 26.56 -14.55
C ASN A 398 -8.80 26.25 -13.69
N PHE A 399 -8.69 25.34 -12.74
CA PHE A 399 -9.77 25.02 -11.81
C PHE A 399 -10.15 26.23 -10.94
N MET A 400 -9.17 26.95 -10.39
CA MET A 400 -9.41 28.16 -9.60
C MET A 400 -10.04 29.27 -10.45
N ARG A 401 -9.60 29.43 -11.70
CA ARG A 401 -10.22 30.36 -12.64
C ARG A 401 -11.71 30.01 -12.88
N MET A 402 -12.03 28.72 -13.06
CA MET A 402 -13.42 28.29 -13.20
C MET A 402 -14.25 28.53 -11.94
N LEU A 403 -13.69 28.38 -10.74
CA LEU A 403 -14.37 28.78 -9.50
C LEU A 403 -14.74 30.27 -9.53
N HIS A 404 -13.81 31.12 -9.97
CA HIS A 404 -14.05 32.54 -10.09
C HIS A 404 -15.11 32.88 -11.16
N GLU A 405 -15.04 32.25 -12.35
CA GLU A 405 -16.03 32.40 -13.42
C GLU A 405 -17.44 31.99 -12.97
N GLU A 406 -17.52 30.99 -12.09
CA GLU A 406 -18.78 30.52 -11.50
C GLU A 406 -19.16 31.28 -10.21
N GLU A 407 -18.51 32.41 -9.91
CA GLU A 407 -18.79 33.26 -8.74
C GLU A 407 -18.67 32.53 -7.40
N ILE A 408 -17.77 31.54 -7.30
CA ILE A 408 -17.44 30.85 -6.06
C ILE A 408 -16.16 31.46 -5.51
N SER A 409 -16.25 32.03 -4.31
CA SER A 409 -15.09 32.56 -3.62
C SER A 409 -14.12 31.44 -3.25
N TYR A 410 -12.81 31.71 -3.33
CA TYR A 410 -11.81 30.75 -2.91
C TYR A 410 -10.61 31.43 -2.27
N LYS A 411 -9.91 30.66 -1.44
CA LYS A 411 -8.62 31.04 -0.85
C LYS A 411 -7.62 29.94 -1.10
N GLU A 412 -6.51 30.25 -1.75
CA GLU A 412 -5.38 29.33 -1.85
C GLU A 412 -4.59 29.32 -0.54
N GLU A 413 -4.32 28.13 -0.01
CA GLU A 413 -3.57 27.96 1.22
C GLU A 413 -2.13 27.57 0.92
N THR A 414 -1.22 28.39 1.42
CA THR A 414 0.21 28.06 1.39
C THR A 414 0.54 27.25 2.64
N ASN A 415 0.57 25.94 2.51
CA ASN A 415 0.94 25.06 3.60
C ASN A 415 2.43 24.72 3.58
N ASP A 416 3.10 24.98 4.71
CA ASP A 416 4.44 24.47 4.98
C ASP A 416 4.37 22.97 5.26
N PHE A 417 5.11 22.19 4.46
CA PHE A 417 5.33 20.77 4.71
C PHE A 417 6.82 20.54 4.98
N PRO A 418 7.23 20.48 6.27
CA PRO A 418 8.61 20.22 6.61
C PRO A 418 9.03 18.82 6.17
N GLY A 419 10.25 18.67 5.71
CA GLY A 419 10.85 17.39 5.38
C GLY A 419 10.99 17.05 3.89
N CYS A 420 10.70 17.96 2.99
CA CYS A 420 11.09 17.84 1.58
C CYS A 420 12.62 18.02 1.44
N GLY A 421 13.39 17.01 1.83
CA GLY A 421 14.86 17.05 1.78
C GLY A 421 15.46 15.76 1.24
N GLU A 422 16.20 15.89 0.15
CA GLU A 422 16.81 14.80 -0.63
C GLU A 422 17.86 13.90 0.08
N GLN A 423 18.23 14.19 1.32
CA GLN A 423 19.51 13.70 1.87
C GLN A 423 19.54 12.26 2.40
N GLN A 424 18.43 11.68 2.89
CA GLN A 424 18.49 10.35 3.53
C GLN A 424 18.55 9.14 2.58
N LYS A 425 18.27 9.29 1.29
CA LYS A 425 18.24 8.16 0.34
C LYS A 425 19.52 7.94 -0.48
N LYS A 426 20.48 8.87 -0.43
CA LYS A 426 21.74 8.76 -1.21
C LYS A 426 22.72 7.74 -0.66
N GLU A 427 22.80 7.54 0.65
CA GLU A 427 23.80 6.63 1.25
C GLU A 427 23.51 5.14 1.06
N GLU A 428 22.24 4.75 1.12
CA GLU A 428 21.88 3.32 1.02
C GLU A 428 22.15 2.70 -0.36
N LYS A 429 22.13 3.48 -1.43
CA LYS A 429 22.45 2.99 -2.79
C LYS A 429 23.95 2.90 -3.06
N LYS A 430 24.76 3.71 -2.38
CA LYS A 430 26.22 3.77 -2.62
C LYS A 430 26.90 2.42 -2.42
N VAL A 431 26.54 1.65 -1.38
CA VAL A 431 27.16 0.34 -1.09
C VAL A 431 26.95 -0.64 -2.25
N LEU A 432 25.71 -0.79 -2.74
CA LEU A 432 25.45 -1.71 -3.85
C LEU A 432 26.05 -1.20 -5.16
N GLN A 433 26.06 0.10 -5.41
CA GLN A 433 26.68 0.72 -6.57
C GLN A 433 28.20 0.52 -6.56
N THR A 434 28.86 0.76 -5.42
CA THR A 434 30.30 0.52 -5.25
C THR A 434 30.65 -0.93 -5.47
N PHE A 435 29.88 -1.87 -4.90
CA PHE A 435 30.10 -3.29 -5.12
C PHE A 435 29.88 -3.72 -6.58
N SER A 436 28.85 -3.19 -7.24
CA SER A 436 28.60 -3.44 -8.67
C SER A 436 29.75 -2.92 -9.53
N PHE A 437 30.28 -1.74 -9.21
CA PHE A 437 31.43 -1.17 -9.90
C PHE A 437 32.68 -2.03 -9.70
N LEU A 438 32.93 -2.53 -8.47
CA LEU A 438 34.06 -3.41 -8.19
C LEU A 438 33.98 -4.73 -8.99
N CYS A 439 32.81 -5.38 -9.02
CA CYS A 439 32.61 -6.59 -9.82
C CYS A 439 32.86 -6.35 -11.32
N LEU A 440 32.38 -5.21 -11.84
CA LEU A 440 32.62 -4.81 -13.22
C LEU A 440 34.11 -4.55 -13.49
N ALA A 441 34.77 -3.78 -12.62
CA ALA A 441 36.20 -3.46 -12.74
C ALA A 441 37.07 -4.71 -12.73
N VAL A 442 36.83 -5.65 -11.80
CA VAL A 442 37.54 -6.93 -11.76
C VAL A 442 37.31 -7.72 -13.04
N SER A 443 36.08 -7.81 -13.54
CA SER A 443 35.78 -8.50 -14.79
C SER A 443 36.49 -7.88 -15.98
N VAL A 444 36.55 -6.56 -16.10
CA VAL A 444 37.24 -5.83 -17.16
C VAL A 444 38.75 -6.06 -17.06
N ILE A 445 39.35 -5.92 -15.86
CA ILE A 445 40.80 -6.14 -15.65
C ILE A 445 41.19 -7.57 -16.02
N CYS A 446 40.41 -8.57 -15.57
CA CYS A 446 40.64 -9.97 -15.92
C CYS A 446 40.53 -10.19 -17.43
N GLY A 447 39.58 -9.54 -18.11
CA GLY A 447 39.45 -9.59 -19.58
C GLY A 447 40.65 -8.98 -20.31
N MET A 448 41.14 -7.83 -19.82
CA MET A 448 42.33 -7.19 -20.38
C MET A 448 43.60 -8.06 -20.22
N ILE A 449 43.79 -8.63 -19.01
CA ILE A 449 44.92 -9.52 -18.75
C ILE A 449 44.84 -10.76 -19.67
N ASN A 450 43.65 -11.38 -19.76
CA ASN A 450 43.44 -12.54 -20.64
C ASN A 450 43.73 -12.23 -22.11
N TYR A 451 43.35 -11.03 -22.56
CA TYR A 451 43.63 -10.59 -23.94
C TYR A 451 45.12 -10.34 -24.17
N LEU A 452 45.82 -9.73 -23.22
CA LEU A 452 47.26 -9.39 -23.34
C LEU A 452 48.16 -10.62 -23.26
N MET A 453 47.76 -11.65 -22.49
CA MET A 453 48.61 -12.84 -22.30
C MET A 453 48.50 -13.86 -23.42
N LEU A 454 47.67 -13.62 -24.45
CA LEU A 454 47.52 -14.46 -25.66
C LEU A 454 47.35 -15.97 -25.39
N GLU A 455 47.03 -16.37 -24.19
CA GLU A 455 46.86 -17.76 -23.81
C GLU A 455 45.45 -18.28 -24.10
N THR A 456 45.41 -19.53 -24.57
CA THR A 456 44.20 -20.27 -24.93
C THR A 456 43.29 -20.61 -23.73
N LEU A 457 43.69 -20.28 -22.51
CA LEU A 457 42.91 -20.50 -21.31
C LEU A 457 41.88 -19.38 -21.13
N ASN A 458 40.62 -19.71 -21.36
CA ASN A 458 39.45 -18.84 -21.13
C ASN A 458 39.14 -18.62 -19.64
N TRP A 459 40.15 -18.38 -18.78
CA TRP A 459 39.97 -18.17 -17.33
C TRP A 459 39.17 -16.90 -17.01
N PHE A 460 39.16 -15.92 -17.94
CA PHE A 460 38.31 -14.74 -17.86
C PHE A 460 36.84 -15.09 -17.60
N TRP A 461 36.32 -16.10 -18.33
CA TRP A 461 34.92 -16.50 -18.15
C TRP A 461 34.63 -17.03 -16.74
N PHE A 462 35.59 -17.71 -16.09
CA PHE A 462 35.48 -18.15 -14.72
C PHE A 462 35.48 -16.97 -13.75
N ALA A 463 36.35 -15.98 -13.96
CA ALA A 463 36.40 -14.77 -13.12
C ALA A 463 35.12 -13.94 -13.28
N ALA A 464 34.64 -13.73 -14.50
CA ALA A 464 33.42 -13.01 -14.80
C ALA A 464 32.17 -13.71 -14.20
N ALA A 465 32.07 -15.03 -14.34
CA ALA A 465 31.02 -15.83 -13.74
C ALA A 465 31.08 -15.77 -12.20
N GLY A 466 32.29 -15.82 -11.60
CA GLY A 466 32.47 -15.64 -10.16
C GLY A 466 32.01 -14.27 -9.67
N CYS A 467 32.35 -13.19 -10.37
CA CYS A 467 31.87 -11.83 -10.09
C CYS A 467 30.36 -11.72 -10.21
N LEU A 468 29.76 -12.34 -11.22
CA LEU A 468 28.30 -12.37 -11.40
C LEU A 468 27.61 -13.12 -10.24
N CYS A 469 28.14 -14.29 -9.85
CA CYS A 469 27.64 -15.05 -8.70
C CYS A 469 27.72 -14.23 -7.41
N ALA A 470 28.86 -13.60 -7.15
CA ALA A 470 29.04 -12.73 -5.98
C ALA A 470 28.06 -11.55 -5.98
N TRP A 471 27.87 -10.92 -7.14
CA TRP A 471 26.92 -9.82 -7.30
C TRP A 471 25.46 -10.25 -7.04
N LEU A 472 25.06 -11.43 -7.55
CA LEU A 472 23.72 -11.98 -7.28
C LEU A 472 23.52 -12.28 -5.79
N VAL A 473 24.49 -12.90 -5.13
CA VAL A 473 24.43 -13.22 -3.69
C VAL A 473 24.31 -11.94 -2.86
N VAL A 474 25.19 -10.96 -3.08
CA VAL A 474 25.16 -9.67 -2.36
C VAL A 474 23.89 -8.88 -2.70
N GLY A 475 23.46 -8.88 -3.95
CA GLY A 475 22.21 -8.24 -4.38
C GLY A 475 20.99 -8.79 -3.65
N VAL A 476 20.83 -10.12 -3.62
CA VAL A 476 19.73 -10.77 -2.88
C VAL A 476 19.84 -10.50 -1.38
N ALA A 477 21.03 -10.56 -0.80
CA ALA A 477 21.27 -10.22 0.60
C ALA A 477 20.84 -8.78 0.91
N TYR A 478 21.18 -7.83 0.05
CA TYR A 478 20.81 -6.43 0.20
C TYR A 478 19.29 -6.20 0.09
N PHE A 479 18.63 -6.80 -0.88
CA PHE A 479 17.18 -6.68 -1.05
C PHE A 479 16.37 -7.37 0.07
N LYS A 480 16.93 -8.44 0.67
CA LYS A 480 16.27 -9.22 1.75
C LYS A 480 16.79 -8.87 3.15
N ARG A 481 17.67 -7.88 3.31
CA ARG A 481 18.36 -7.54 4.57
C ARG A 481 17.43 -7.25 5.76
N ARG A 482 16.18 -6.85 5.48
CA ARG A 482 15.20 -6.51 6.53
C ARG A 482 14.61 -7.73 7.25
N ASN A 483 14.70 -8.92 6.64
CA ASN A 483 14.27 -10.16 7.25
C ASN A 483 15.39 -11.21 7.10
N ILE A 484 16.20 -11.34 8.15
CA ILE A 484 17.39 -12.18 8.13
C ILE A 484 17.03 -13.65 7.89
N LEU A 485 15.95 -14.16 8.53
CA LEU A 485 15.54 -15.56 8.37
C LEU A 485 15.09 -15.86 6.94
N LYS A 486 14.33 -14.95 6.34
CA LYS A 486 13.93 -15.04 4.94
C LYS A 486 15.14 -14.95 4.00
N ASN A 487 16.10 -14.09 4.33
CA ASN A 487 17.35 -13.96 3.58
C ASN A 487 18.14 -15.27 3.59
N LEU A 488 18.30 -15.92 4.73
CA LEU A 488 19.01 -17.20 4.85
C LEU A 488 18.43 -18.28 3.94
N VAL A 489 17.11 -18.46 3.93
CA VAL A 489 16.46 -19.45 3.06
C VAL A 489 16.68 -19.13 1.57
N TRP A 490 16.57 -17.85 1.18
CA TRP A 490 16.82 -17.43 -0.19
C TRP A 490 18.30 -17.59 -0.59
N GLN A 491 19.23 -17.30 0.32
CA GLN A 491 20.66 -17.51 0.08
C GLN A 491 21.00 -19.00 -0.11
N LEU A 492 20.42 -19.88 0.72
CA LEU A 492 20.58 -21.31 0.54
C LEU A 492 20.17 -21.76 -0.87
N LEU A 493 18.98 -21.36 -1.30
CA LEU A 493 18.47 -21.74 -2.63
C LEU A 493 19.34 -21.15 -3.76
N LEU A 494 19.70 -19.86 -3.66
CA LEU A 494 20.51 -19.18 -4.66
C LEU A 494 21.90 -19.80 -4.77
N ILE A 495 22.60 -19.98 -3.64
CA ILE A 495 23.96 -20.57 -3.62
C ILE A 495 23.90 -22.00 -4.17
N THR A 496 22.89 -22.79 -3.79
CA THR A 496 22.73 -24.15 -4.32
C THR A 496 22.57 -24.14 -5.84
N VAL A 497 21.69 -23.29 -6.38
CA VAL A 497 21.50 -23.19 -7.84
C VAL A 497 22.79 -22.77 -8.54
N LEU A 498 23.49 -21.75 -8.02
CA LEU A 498 24.74 -21.29 -8.58
C LEU A 498 25.83 -22.38 -8.55
N CYS A 499 25.93 -23.13 -7.46
CA CYS A 499 26.88 -24.25 -7.34
C CYS A 499 26.53 -25.41 -8.28
N VAL A 500 25.25 -25.72 -8.45
CA VAL A 500 24.78 -26.75 -9.42
C VAL A 500 25.11 -26.33 -10.86
N LEU A 501 24.86 -25.08 -11.22
CA LEU A 501 25.23 -24.55 -12.55
C LEU A 501 26.74 -24.63 -12.77
N TRP A 502 27.51 -24.25 -11.73
CA TRP A 502 28.98 -24.32 -11.80
C TRP A 502 29.48 -25.76 -11.93
N ASP A 503 28.94 -26.70 -11.15
CA ASP A 503 29.27 -28.13 -11.21
C ASP A 503 28.96 -28.73 -12.59
N HIS A 504 27.83 -28.31 -13.16
CA HIS A 504 27.45 -28.70 -14.53
C HIS A 504 28.46 -28.17 -15.58
N PHE A 505 28.91 -26.92 -15.43
CA PHE A 505 29.82 -26.27 -16.36
C PHE A 505 31.22 -26.90 -16.35
N ILE A 506 31.68 -27.43 -15.19
CA ILE A 506 32.99 -28.10 -15.05
C ILE A 506 32.95 -29.60 -15.36
N GLY A 507 31.80 -30.11 -15.88
CA GLY A 507 31.64 -31.53 -16.30
C GLY A 507 31.00 -32.44 -15.26
N TRP A 508 30.12 -31.94 -14.44
CA TRP A 508 29.26 -32.64 -13.45
C TRP A 508 30.03 -33.62 -12.55
N LYS A 509 30.70 -33.09 -11.56
CA LYS A 509 31.36 -33.89 -10.51
C LYS A 509 30.45 -34.29 -9.37
N GLY A 510 29.32 -33.60 -9.19
CA GLY A 510 28.28 -33.87 -8.19
C GLY A 510 28.50 -33.21 -6.82
N TRP A 511 29.61 -32.48 -6.62
CA TRP A 511 29.96 -31.89 -5.32
C TRP A 511 28.93 -30.90 -4.80
N SER A 512 28.22 -30.21 -5.68
CA SER A 512 27.18 -29.22 -5.35
C SER A 512 26.01 -29.86 -4.60
N VAL A 513 25.57 -31.06 -5.05
CA VAL A 513 24.43 -31.78 -4.48
C VAL A 513 24.88 -32.70 -3.34
N ASP A 514 26.09 -33.26 -3.44
CA ASP A 514 26.63 -34.18 -2.42
C ASP A 514 27.01 -33.45 -1.11
N PHE A 515 27.55 -32.22 -1.21
CA PHE A 515 28.12 -31.51 -0.07
C PHE A 515 27.50 -30.14 0.20
N VAL A 516 27.44 -29.25 -0.83
CA VAL A 516 27.03 -27.85 -0.62
C VAL A 516 25.59 -27.78 -0.17
N PHE A 517 24.70 -28.47 -0.84
CA PHE A 517 23.28 -28.42 -0.50
C PHE A 517 22.98 -29.01 0.87
N PRO A 518 23.42 -30.25 1.25
CA PRO A 518 23.16 -30.80 2.55
C PRO A 518 23.77 -29.99 3.71
N PHE A 519 25.02 -29.57 3.59
CA PHE A 519 25.67 -28.76 4.65
C PHE A 519 25.07 -27.37 4.75
N GLY A 520 24.73 -26.74 3.60
CA GLY A 520 24.04 -25.46 3.58
C GLY A 520 22.65 -25.53 4.25
N ALA A 521 21.89 -26.58 4.00
CA ALA A 521 20.60 -26.80 4.62
C ALA A 521 20.73 -27.01 6.14
N LEU A 522 21.71 -27.79 6.59
CA LEU A 522 22.01 -27.95 8.03
C LEU A 522 22.44 -26.65 8.69
N ALA A 523 23.28 -25.85 8.02
CA ALA A 523 23.71 -24.55 8.53
C ALA A 523 22.52 -23.59 8.69
N VAL A 524 21.62 -23.54 7.73
CA VAL A 524 20.39 -22.72 7.83
C VAL A 524 19.50 -23.25 8.95
N LEU A 525 19.29 -24.56 9.04
CA LEU A 525 18.47 -25.18 10.08
C LEU A 525 18.97 -24.85 11.50
N GLY A 526 20.28 -24.90 11.71
CA GLY A 526 20.92 -24.54 12.99
C GLY A 526 20.94 -23.04 13.27
N SER A 527 21.06 -22.20 12.23
CA SER A 527 21.09 -20.74 12.35
C SER A 527 19.74 -20.14 12.73
N VAL A 528 18.63 -20.72 12.28
CA VAL A 528 17.27 -20.18 12.53
C VAL A 528 16.98 -20.00 14.03
N PRO A 529 17.16 -21.00 14.92
CA PRO A 529 16.93 -20.82 16.35
C PRO A 529 17.88 -19.82 17.01
N VAL A 530 19.14 -19.80 16.58
CA VAL A 530 20.16 -18.88 17.11
C VAL A 530 19.79 -17.44 16.81
N ILE A 531 19.48 -17.13 15.54
CA ILE A 531 19.07 -15.80 15.12
C ILE A 531 17.77 -15.40 15.79
N ALA A 532 16.81 -16.32 15.92
CA ALA A 532 15.56 -16.05 16.61
C ALA A 532 15.79 -15.62 18.06
N LYS A 533 16.72 -16.25 18.76
CA LYS A 533 17.09 -15.91 20.14
C LYS A 533 17.80 -14.54 20.22
N VAL A 534 18.78 -14.30 19.35
CA VAL A 534 19.56 -13.04 19.33
C VAL A 534 18.71 -11.84 18.93
N SER A 535 17.79 -12.04 17.97
CA SER A 535 16.91 -10.98 17.48
C SER A 535 15.60 -10.84 18.27
N HIS A 536 15.45 -11.52 19.40
CA HIS A 536 14.26 -11.53 20.25
C HIS A 536 12.95 -11.75 19.46
N LEU A 537 13.00 -12.65 18.46
CA LEU A 537 11.84 -12.94 17.63
C LEU A 537 10.80 -13.77 18.41
N GLU A 538 9.53 -13.46 18.19
CA GLU A 538 8.46 -14.29 18.76
C GLU A 538 8.50 -15.71 18.24
N ARG A 539 8.09 -16.66 19.09
CA ARG A 539 8.12 -18.10 18.77
C ARG A 539 7.38 -18.44 17.47
N GLU A 540 6.25 -17.79 17.25
CA GLU A 540 5.42 -18.00 16.06
C GLU A 540 6.15 -17.63 14.76
N GLU A 541 7.03 -16.65 14.78
CA GLU A 541 7.71 -16.15 13.58
C GLU A 541 8.81 -17.07 13.06
N TYR A 542 9.67 -17.57 13.97
CA TYR A 542 10.76 -18.43 13.52
C TYR A 542 10.30 -19.85 13.23
N LEU A 543 9.20 -20.35 13.83
CA LEU A 543 8.66 -21.70 13.57
C LEU A 543 8.36 -21.92 12.08
N TYR A 544 7.86 -20.90 11.39
CA TYR A 544 7.62 -20.98 9.96
C TYR A 544 8.91 -21.16 9.14
N TYR A 545 9.96 -20.40 9.45
CA TYR A 545 11.24 -20.54 8.75
C TYR A 545 11.97 -21.83 9.13
N LEU A 546 11.82 -22.26 10.36
CA LEU A 546 12.32 -23.58 10.80
C LEU A 546 11.64 -24.72 10.06
N LEU A 547 10.32 -24.65 9.88
CA LEU A 547 9.56 -25.59 9.07
C LEU A 547 10.05 -25.62 7.61
N GLN A 548 10.22 -24.44 7.00
CA GLN A 548 10.75 -24.35 5.63
C GLN A 548 12.15 -24.94 5.52
N ALA A 549 13.06 -24.58 6.43
CA ALA A 549 14.42 -25.09 6.42
C ALA A 549 14.44 -26.63 6.57
N ALA A 550 13.63 -27.17 7.47
CA ALA A 550 13.54 -28.61 7.68
C ALA A 550 12.91 -29.34 6.48
N MET A 551 11.88 -28.76 5.82
CA MET A 551 11.33 -29.33 4.58
C MET A 551 12.38 -29.35 3.45
N ILE A 552 13.15 -28.25 3.28
CA ILE A 552 14.22 -28.17 2.29
C ILE A 552 15.32 -29.20 2.64
N GLY A 553 15.65 -29.38 3.90
CA GLY A 553 16.64 -30.33 4.36
C GLY A 553 16.21 -31.82 4.22
N CYS A 554 14.95 -32.08 3.90
CA CYS A 554 14.50 -33.42 3.52
C CYS A 554 14.64 -33.72 2.02
N LEU A 555 14.88 -32.70 1.15
CA LEU A 555 15.02 -32.90 -0.29
C LEU A 555 16.20 -33.82 -0.69
N PRO A 556 17.34 -33.87 0.02
CA PRO A 556 18.41 -34.81 -0.30
C PRO A 556 17.95 -36.27 -0.32
N ALA A 557 16.95 -36.67 0.48
CA ALA A 557 16.38 -38.02 0.44
C ALA A 557 15.78 -38.36 -0.95
N VAL A 558 15.15 -37.37 -1.57
CA VAL A 558 14.60 -37.52 -2.94
C VAL A 558 15.75 -37.68 -3.93
N PHE A 559 16.82 -36.88 -3.80
CA PHE A 559 17.99 -36.94 -4.69
C PHE A 559 18.76 -38.26 -4.56
N ILE A 560 18.83 -38.84 -3.35
CA ILE A 560 19.37 -40.21 -3.13
C ILE A 560 18.49 -41.23 -3.90
N ARG A 561 17.17 -41.13 -3.79
CA ARG A 561 16.22 -42.07 -4.43
C ARG A 561 16.28 -42.01 -5.98
N ILE A 562 16.54 -40.83 -6.54
CA ILE A 562 16.68 -40.64 -7.99
C ILE A 562 18.08 -41.04 -8.50
N GLY A 563 19.06 -41.26 -7.59
CA GLY A 563 20.41 -41.68 -7.95
C GLY A 563 21.33 -40.54 -8.42
N ILE A 564 21.00 -39.28 -8.07
CA ILE A 564 21.82 -38.09 -8.45
C ILE A 564 23.05 -37.96 -7.53
N ILE A 565 22.94 -38.42 -6.27
CA ILE A 565 23.95 -38.29 -5.23
C ILE A 565 24.94 -39.45 -5.30
N LYS A 566 26.24 -39.12 -5.32
CA LYS A 566 27.35 -40.08 -5.29
C LYS A 566 27.76 -40.39 -3.84
N TYR A 567 27.89 -39.37 -3.01
CA TYR A 567 28.29 -39.48 -1.62
C TYR A 567 27.08 -39.26 -0.69
N THR A 568 26.49 -40.35 -0.20
CA THR A 568 25.21 -40.32 0.50
C THR A 568 25.28 -39.82 1.95
N MET A 569 26.44 -39.89 2.61
CA MET A 569 26.60 -39.59 4.04
C MET A 569 26.11 -38.20 4.46
N PRO A 570 26.50 -37.07 3.80
CA PRO A 570 26.00 -35.75 4.20
C PRO A 570 24.49 -35.61 4.01
N SER A 571 23.97 -36.21 2.96
CA SER A 571 22.54 -36.19 2.60
C SER A 571 21.69 -37.00 3.60
N VAL A 572 22.16 -38.16 4.04
CA VAL A 572 21.48 -38.98 5.08
C VAL A 572 21.46 -38.22 6.40
N LEU A 573 22.60 -37.62 6.81
CA LEU A 573 22.69 -36.81 8.02
C LEU A 573 21.74 -35.62 7.98
N CYS A 574 21.74 -34.87 6.89
CA CYS A 574 20.86 -33.72 6.68
C CYS A 574 19.37 -34.11 6.75
N THR A 575 19.00 -35.17 6.04
CA THR A 575 17.61 -35.69 6.03
C THR A 575 17.19 -36.15 7.42
N GLY A 576 18.04 -36.91 8.12
CA GLY A 576 17.76 -37.42 9.46
C GLY A 576 17.52 -36.31 10.48
N ILE A 577 18.42 -35.32 10.54
CA ILE A 577 18.27 -34.17 11.43
C ILE A 577 17.03 -33.36 11.07
N SER A 578 16.80 -33.11 9.78
CA SER A 578 15.62 -32.35 9.33
C SER A 578 14.32 -33.06 9.66
N PHE A 579 14.28 -34.38 9.51
CA PHE A 579 13.11 -35.20 9.91
C PHE A 579 12.88 -35.15 11.41
N LEU A 580 13.91 -35.26 12.23
CA LEU A 580 13.79 -35.14 13.69
C LEU A 580 13.25 -33.75 14.11
N VAL A 581 13.71 -32.68 13.48
CA VAL A 581 13.17 -31.33 13.73
C VAL A 581 11.70 -31.26 13.34
N LEU A 582 11.29 -31.77 12.18
CA LEU A 582 9.89 -31.83 11.77
C LEU A 582 9.04 -32.63 12.76
N ALA A 583 9.49 -33.84 13.13
CA ALA A 583 8.81 -34.68 14.11
C ALA A 583 8.65 -33.96 15.45
N GLY A 584 9.70 -33.32 15.94
CA GLY A 584 9.68 -32.51 17.16
C GLY A 584 8.67 -31.36 17.08
N MET A 585 8.62 -30.65 15.96
CA MET A 585 7.64 -29.57 15.74
C MET A 585 6.20 -30.10 15.77
N PHE A 586 5.93 -31.24 15.13
CA PHE A 586 4.59 -31.82 15.11
C PHE A 586 4.19 -32.46 16.45
N ILE A 587 5.12 -33.07 17.19
CA ILE A 587 4.83 -33.69 18.49
C ILE A 587 4.62 -32.59 19.56
N PHE A 588 5.57 -31.68 19.70
CA PHE A 588 5.60 -30.71 20.82
C PHE A 588 4.90 -29.39 20.51
N ARG A 589 4.69 -29.03 19.22
CA ARG A 589 4.21 -27.71 18.80
C ARG A 589 3.14 -27.77 17.70
N LYS A 590 2.40 -28.85 17.60
CA LYS A 590 1.38 -29.07 16.54
C LYS A 590 0.40 -27.91 16.38
N LYS A 591 -0.15 -27.38 17.48
CA LYS A 591 -1.14 -26.29 17.43
C LYS A 591 -0.53 -24.98 16.89
N ASP A 592 0.66 -24.60 17.33
CA ASP A 592 1.33 -23.37 16.91
C ASP A 592 1.80 -23.46 15.45
N THR A 593 2.40 -24.60 15.08
CA THR A 593 2.85 -24.87 13.71
C THR A 593 1.70 -24.86 12.71
N LEU A 594 0.57 -25.53 13.02
CA LEU A 594 -0.61 -25.55 12.16
C LEU A 594 -1.28 -24.16 12.08
N ARG A 595 -1.30 -23.39 13.17
CA ARG A 595 -1.86 -22.04 13.18
C ARG A 595 -1.06 -21.10 12.27
N GLU A 596 0.28 -21.14 12.37
CA GLU A 596 1.15 -20.33 11.50
C GLU A 596 1.07 -20.76 10.04
N PHE A 597 1.00 -22.06 9.80
CA PHE A 597 0.83 -22.59 8.44
C PHE A 597 -0.49 -22.13 7.81
N ARG A 598 -1.61 -22.19 8.55
CA ARG A 598 -2.92 -21.70 8.10
C ARG A 598 -2.91 -20.19 7.83
N LYS A 599 -2.29 -19.38 8.71
CA LYS A 599 -2.14 -17.92 8.46
C LYS A 599 -1.43 -17.65 7.13
N LYS A 600 -0.31 -18.34 6.87
CA LYS A 600 0.50 -18.14 5.66
C LYS A 600 -0.16 -18.64 4.39
N LEU A 601 -0.90 -19.73 4.48
CA LEU A 601 -1.63 -20.29 3.34
C LEU A 601 -2.98 -19.59 3.09
N ARG A 602 -3.51 -18.86 4.08
CA ARG A 602 -4.86 -18.26 4.03
C ARG A 602 -5.94 -19.32 3.70
N MET A 603 -5.82 -20.51 4.30
CA MET A 603 -6.82 -21.58 4.16
C MET A 603 -7.94 -21.42 5.18
#